data_d4e08942c181346b998dc7b69fbacfcc
#
_entry.id   d4e08942c181346b998dc7b69fbacfcc
#
_cell.length_a   1.000
_cell.length_b   1.000
_cell.length_c   1.000
_cell.angle_alpha   90.00
_cell.angle_beta   90.00
_cell.angle_gamma   90.00
#
_symmetry.space_group_name_H-M   'P 1'
#
loop_
_entity.id
_entity.type
_entity.pdbx_description
1 polymer ?
#
loop_
_entity_poly.entity_id
_entity_poly.type
_entity_poly.pdbx_seq_one_letter_code
_entity_poly.pdbx_strand_id
1 'polypeptide(L)'
;MAASLALWAAPAAAQTQAWPDNPKLSGNAFLPPGLCKLQDESATSPIALWLDKGRALWADGSSGPSCQSCHAAIESLKNSAPTFPRLANDGTRLVNLEDQIIACGARVGRSGTKPEDDDVLALSAALHDVAKGRPIDVQPAFGQATQWQALLGQGAQRFATRLGRMNLACVHCHEQNVGRQMRTDVVSPGHPTGFPVYRMGWQRLGSLERRLRACYSGVQAVLPSPGDAELRELELYLKVRASGMPLEGPSIRR
;
A
#
# COMPACT_ATOMS: atom_id res chain seq x y z
N MET A 1 10.24 -29.99 -60.49
CA MET A 1 10.60 -29.84 -59.05
C MET A 1 10.29 -28.40 -58.65
N ALA A 2 9.17 -28.19 -57.95
CA ALA A 2 8.76 -26.87 -57.50
C ALA A 2 9.12 -26.74 -56.00
N ALA A 3 10.00 -25.85 -55.66
CA ALA A 3 10.40 -25.57 -54.28
C ALA A 3 9.39 -24.62 -53.62
N SER A 4 8.63 -25.12 -52.65
CA SER A 4 7.76 -24.28 -51.83
C SER A 4 8.58 -23.51 -50.81
N LEU A 5 8.62 -22.20 -50.94
CA LEU A 5 9.16 -21.28 -49.94
C LEU A 5 8.11 -21.12 -48.83
N ALA A 6 8.38 -21.69 -47.67
CA ALA A 6 7.60 -21.43 -46.47
C ALA A 6 7.97 -20.06 -45.88
N LEU A 7 7.06 -19.08 -45.97
CA LEU A 7 7.15 -17.80 -45.32
C LEU A 7 6.90 -18.01 -43.79
N TRP A 8 7.95 -17.94 -43.02
CA TRP A 8 7.85 -17.89 -41.56
C TRP A 8 7.39 -16.47 -41.20
N ALA A 9 6.14 -16.35 -40.76
CA ALA A 9 5.66 -15.11 -40.18
C ALA A 9 6.39 -14.89 -38.81
N ALA A 10 7.15 -13.81 -38.71
CA ALA A 10 7.75 -13.39 -37.48
C ALA A 10 6.64 -13.09 -36.46
N PRO A 11 6.79 -13.50 -35.18
CA PRO A 11 5.81 -13.17 -34.16
C PRO A 11 5.69 -11.64 -34.06
N ALA A 12 4.48 -11.11 -34.20
CA ALA A 12 4.20 -9.71 -33.98
C ALA A 12 4.68 -9.36 -32.57
N ALA A 13 5.70 -8.53 -32.47
CA ALA A 13 6.12 -7.94 -31.21
C ALA A 13 4.88 -7.26 -30.62
N ALA A 14 4.42 -7.75 -29.47
CA ALA A 14 3.37 -7.09 -28.70
C ALA A 14 3.87 -5.66 -28.44
N GLN A 15 3.29 -4.70 -29.15
CA GLN A 15 3.52 -3.30 -28.89
C GLN A 15 3.05 -3.06 -27.48
N THR A 16 4.00 -2.98 -26.55
CA THR A 16 3.76 -2.42 -25.24
C THR A 16 3.40 -0.97 -25.49
N GLN A 17 2.11 -0.70 -25.55
CA GLN A 17 1.61 0.66 -25.51
C GLN A 17 2.04 1.20 -24.16
N ALA A 18 3.22 1.83 -24.12
CA ALA A 18 3.64 2.59 -22.98
C ALA A 18 2.51 3.57 -22.72
N TRP A 19 1.90 3.45 -21.52
CA TRP A 19 0.91 4.41 -21.08
C TRP A 19 1.61 5.77 -21.09
N PRO A 20 1.24 6.70 -22.01
CA PRO A 20 1.97 7.94 -22.15
C PRO A 20 1.86 8.68 -20.83
N ASP A 21 3.01 8.99 -20.23
CA ASP A 21 3.12 9.80 -19.02
C ASP A 21 2.13 9.37 -17.95
N ASN A 22 2.44 8.24 -17.31
CA ASN A 22 1.60 7.65 -16.25
C ASN A 22 1.01 8.78 -15.38
N PRO A 23 -0.22 9.27 -15.65
CA PRO A 23 -0.75 10.37 -14.88
C PRO A 23 -0.80 9.87 -13.44
N LYS A 24 -0.26 10.66 -12.52
CA LYS A 24 -0.29 10.36 -11.08
C LYS A 24 -1.73 10.39 -10.57
N LEU A 25 -2.55 9.47 -11.07
CA LEU A 25 -3.95 9.30 -10.67
C LEU A 25 -4.01 8.38 -9.47
N SER A 26 -4.76 8.80 -8.48
CA SER A 26 -5.05 7.97 -7.32
C SER A 26 -6.14 6.94 -7.63
N GLY A 27 -6.26 5.93 -6.76
CA GLY A 27 -7.35 4.98 -6.83
C GLY A 27 -8.74 5.61 -6.68
N ASN A 28 -8.84 6.81 -6.08
CA ASN A 28 -10.10 7.54 -5.94
C ASN A 28 -10.69 7.98 -7.29
N ALA A 29 -9.83 8.30 -8.28
CA ALA A 29 -10.27 8.66 -9.63
C ALA A 29 -11.03 7.53 -10.35
N PHE A 30 -10.94 6.30 -9.86
CA PHE A 30 -11.55 5.11 -10.45
C PHE A 30 -12.73 4.57 -9.62
N LEU A 31 -13.13 5.29 -8.57
CA LEU A 31 -14.25 4.87 -7.72
C LEU A 31 -15.59 5.28 -8.32
N PRO A 32 -16.63 4.45 -8.15
CA PRO A 32 -17.99 4.88 -8.40
C PRO A 32 -18.37 6.07 -7.51
N PRO A 33 -19.17 7.03 -8.01
CA PRO A 33 -19.56 8.24 -7.25
C PRO A 33 -20.15 7.94 -5.87
N GLY A 34 -20.95 6.87 -5.73
CA GLY A 34 -21.53 6.48 -4.44
C GLY A 34 -20.50 6.05 -3.39
N LEU A 35 -19.37 5.46 -3.79
CA LEU A 35 -18.30 5.13 -2.86
C LEU A 35 -17.45 6.36 -2.49
N CYS A 36 -17.24 7.28 -3.42
CA CYS A 36 -16.62 8.57 -3.11
C CYS A 36 -17.44 9.30 -2.05
N LYS A 37 -18.75 9.43 -2.28
CA LYS A 37 -19.66 10.07 -1.32
C LYS A 37 -19.60 9.41 0.06
N LEU A 38 -19.69 8.06 0.13
CA LEU A 38 -19.61 7.34 1.39
C LEU A 38 -18.26 7.54 2.10
N GLN A 39 -17.16 7.66 1.35
CA GLN A 39 -15.84 7.92 1.91
C GLN A 39 -15.73 9.32 2.52
N ASP A 40 -16.39 10.32 1.92
CA ASP A 40 -16.31 11.72 2.35
C ASP A 40 -17.33 12.05 3.45
N GLU A 41 -18.37 11.24 3.63
CA GLU A 41 -19.38 11.40 4.68
C GLU A 41 -18.91 10.81 6.01
N SER A 42 -18.32 11.67 6.88
CA SER A 42 -17.72 11.22 8.15
C SER A 42 -18.70 10.49 9.09
N ALA A 43 -19.98 10.87 9.11
CA ALA A 43 -20.96 10.30 10.06
C ALA A 43 -21.45 8.90 9.69
N THR A 44 -21.49 8.56 8.40
CA THR A 44 -22.02 7.28 7.88
C THR A 44 -20.93 6.36 7.34
N SER A 45 -19.71 6.87 7.24
CA SER A 45 -18.58 6.11 6.75
C SER A 45 -18.20 4.97 7.71
N PRO A 46 -18.04 3.73 7.22
CA PRO A 46 -17.56 2.64 8.06
C PRO A 46 -16.14 2.87 8.60
N ILE A 47 -15.42 3.86 8.07
CA ILE A 47 -14.10 4.28 8.57
C ILE A 47 -14.21 5.01 9.91
N ALA A 48 -15.31 5.72 10.19
CA ALA A 48 -15.47 6.53 11.40
C ALA A 48 -15.19 5.74 12.68
N LEU A 49 -15.77 4.55 12.81
CA LEU A 49 -15.55 3.67 13.96
C LEU A 49 -14.08 3.25 14.15
N TRP A 50 -13.35 3.11 13.05
CA TRP A 50 -11.92 2.79 13.10
C TRP A 50 -11.08 3.99 13.54
N LEU A 51 -11.45 5.19 13.11
CA LEU A 51 -10.80 6.42 13.55
C LEU A 51 -11.03 6.67 15.04
N ASP A 52 -12.26 6.51 15.51
CA ASP A 52 -12.61 6.65 16.94
C ASP A 52 -11.85 5.63 17.79
N LYS A 53 -11.82 4.37 17.36
CA LYS A 53 -11.00 3.33 18.00
C LYS A 53 -9.51 3.69 18.02
N GLY A 54 -8.97 4.14 16.91
CA GLY A 54 -7.55 4.53 16.81
C GLY A 54 -7.19 5.68 17.73
N ARG A 55 -8.03 6.71 17.83
CA ARG A 55 -7.86 7.83 18.76
C ARG A 55 -7.99 7.41 20.21
N ALA A 56 -8.94 6.53 20.53
CA ALA A 56 -9.08 5.97 21.87
C ALA A 56 -7.83 5.17 22.28
N LEU A 57 -7.32 4.31 21.38
CA LEU A 57 -6.09 3.54 21.62
C LEU A 57 -4.85 4.42 21.76
N TRP A 58 -4.81 5.57 21.07
CA TRP A 58 -3.72 6.53 21.20
C TRP A 58 -3.60 7.09 22.61
N ALA A 59 -4.72 7.40 23.23
CA ALA A 59 -4.79 7.96 24.57
C ALA A 59 -4.82 6.90 25.69
N ASP A 60 -5.05 5.61 25.37
CA ASP A 60 -5.24 4.55 26.33
C ASP A 60 -3.97 4.24 27.12
N GLY A 61 -3.99 4.57 28.42
CA GLY A 61 -2.94 4.28 29.40
C GLY A 61 -3.30 3.18 30.40
N SER A 62 -4.36 2.40 30.15
CA SER A 62 -4.87 1.41 31.11
C SER A 62 -3.90 0.25 31.39
N SER A 63 -3.05 -0.09 30.44
CA SER A 63 -2.09 -1.21 30.54
C SER A 63 -0.62 -0.77 30.57
N GLY A 64 -0.36 0.54 30.75
CA GLY A 64 0.99 1.11 30.75
C GLY A 64 1.03 2.47 30.04
N PRO A 65 2.23 2.98 29.69
CA PRO A 65 2.32 4.25 28.98
C PRO A 65 1.50 4.24 27.69
N SER A 66 0.72 5.31 27.43
CA SER A 66 -0.01 5.49 26.18
C SER A 66 0.90 5.97 25.05
N CYS A 67 0.43 5.89 23.79
CA CYS A 67 1.13 6.55 22.69
C CYS A 67 1.25 8.06 22.94
N GLN A 68 0.19 8.67 23.49
CA GLN A 68 0.12 10.09 23.81
C GLN A 68 1.15 10.52 24.87
N SER A 69 1.51 9.66 25.80
CA SER A 69 2.51 9.98 26.83
C SER A 69 3.91 10.21 26.25
N CYS A 70 4.23 9.62 25.10
CA CYS A 70 5.50 9.78 24.41
C CYS A 70 5.44 10.79 23.24
N HIS A 71 4.31 10.85 22.54
CA HIS A 71 4.16 11.59 21.29
C HIS A 71 3.23 12.81 21.39
N ALA A 72 2.70 13.12 22.59
CA ALA A 72 1.68 14.18 22.79
C ALA A 72 0.42 13.95 21.92
N ALA A 73 -0.19 15.00 21.38
CA ALA A 73 -1.34 14.86 20.50
C ALA A 73 -0.97 14.14 19.20
N ILE A 74 -1.88 13.32 18.68
CA ILE A 74 -1.64 12.53 17.46
C ILE A 74 -1.30 13.40 16.24
N GLU A 75 -1.77 14.63 16.20
CA GLU A 75 -1.50 15.63 15.18
C GLU A 75 -0.01 16.00 15.09
N SER A 76 0.78 15.80 16.16
CA SER A 76 2.23 15.99 16.15
C SER A 76 2.91 15.06 15.13
N LEU A 77 2.30 13.92 14.82
CA LEU A 77 2.81 12.92 13.87
C LEU A 77 2.21 13.04 12.45
N LYS A 78 1.57 14.16 12.12
CA LYS A 78 0.97 14.38 10.79
C LYS A 78 1.92 14.23 9.59
N ASN A 79 3.22 14.30 9.82
CA ASN A 79 4.24 14.11 8.78
C ASN A 79 4.87 12.70 8.80
N SER A 80 4.43 11.80 9.67
CA SER A 80 5.07 10.48 9.82
C SER A 80 4.58 9.48 8.77
N ALA A 81 3.26 9.31 8.61
CA ALA A 81 2.70 8.33 7.68
C ALA A 81 3.20 8.49 6.22
N PRO A 82 3.39 9.70 5.67
CA PRO A 82 3.89 9.90 4.31
C PRO A 82 5.31 9.37 4.06
N THR A 83 6.12 9.17 5.11
CA THR A 83 7.54 8.79 4.99
C THR A 83 7.78 7.28 5.06
N PHE A 84 6.73 6.48 5.22
CA PHE A 84 6.83 5.02 5.23
C PHE A 84 6.54 4.39 3.86
N PRO A 85 7.18 3.23 3.54
CA PRO A 85 8.15 2.50 4.36
C PRO A 85 9.53 3.17 4.37
N ARG A 86 10.31 2.88 5.40
CA ARG A 86 11.68 3.36 5.55
C ARG A 86 12.61 2.24 6.03
N LEU A 87 13.91 2.40 5.86
CA LEU A 87 14.86 1.52 6.52
C LEU A 87 14.78 1.67 8.05
N ALA A 88 14.84 0.57 8.77
CA ALA A 88 15.01 0.57 10.21
C ALA A 88 16.29 1.35 10.59
N ASN A 89 16.38 1.82 11.83
CA ASN A 89 17.54 2.62 12.28
C ASN A 89 18.88 1.88 12.15
N ASP A 90 18.84 0.56 12.27
CA ASP A 90 20.01 -0.32 12.08
C ASP A 90 20.33 -0.60 10.60
N GLY A 91 19.51 -0.09 9.68
CA GLY A 91 19.67 -0.30 8.25
C GLY A 91 19.43 -1.73 7.76
N THR A 92 18.97 -2.64 8.60
CA THR A 92 18.91 -4.08 8.26
C THR A 92 17.69 -4.46 7.42
N ARG A 93 16.57 -3.76 7.56
CA ARG A 93 15.31 -4.08 6.88
C ARG A 93 14.43 -2.86 6.66
N LEU A 94 13.50 -2.99 5.71
CA LEU A 94 12.41 -2.04 5.57
C LEU A 94 11.35 -2.27 6.65
N VAL A 95 10.79 -1.18 7.15
CA VAL A 95 9.66 -1.16 8.09
C VAL A 95 8.57 -0.25 7.53
N ASN A 96 7.33 -0.68 7.59
CA ASN A 96 6.18 0.18 7.29
C ASN A 96 5.60 0.80 8.58
N LEU A 97 4.50 1.54 8.45
CA LEU A 97 3.90 2.21 9.60
C LEU A 97 3.34 1.21 10.61
N GLU A 98 2.74 0.12 10.16
CA GLU A 98 2.21 -0.94 11.02
C GLU A 98 3.34 -1.63 11.82
N ASP A 99 4.47 -1.93 11.18
CA ASP A 99 5.67 -2.45 11.86
C ASP A 99 6.16 -1.48 12.95
N GLN A 100 6.15 -0.18 12.65
CA GLN A 100 6.56 0.85 13.61
C GLN A 100 5.59 0.94 14.80
N ILE A 101 4.27 0.87 14.54
CA ILE A 101 3.24 0.85 15.60
C ILE A 101 3.44 -0.34 16.52
N ILE A 102 3.67 -1.54 15.96
CA ILE A 102 3.93 -2.77 16.73
C ILE A 102 5.19 -2.62 17.57
N ALA A 103 6.28 -2.13 16.98
CA ALA A 103 7.54 -1.95 17.69
C ALA A 103 7.42 -0.92 18.84
N CYS A 104 6.66 0.15 18.66
CA CYS A 104 6.37 1.11 19.73
C CYS A 104 5.46 0.49 20.80
N GLY A 105 4.43 -0.25 20.39
CA GLY A 105 3.52 -0.98 21.31
C GLY A 105 4.27 -1.94 22.20
N ALA A 106 5.22 -2.72 21.66
CA ALA A 106 6.03 -3.65 22.45
C ALA A 106 6.85 -2.95 23.54
N ARG A 107 7.32 -1.72 23.32
CA ARG A 107 8.07 -0.94 24.32
C ARG A 107 7.20 -0.49 25.51
N VAL A 108 5.88 -0.44 25.33
CA VAL A 108 4.92 -0.03 26.35
C VAL A 108 4.05 -1.20 26.83
N GLY A 109 4.55 -2.43 26.68
CA GLY A 109 3.91 -3.64 27.24
C GLY A 109 2.84 -4.28 26.34
N ARG A 110 2.59 -3.76 25.14
CA ARG A 110 1.65 -4.32 24.17
C ARG A 110 2.38 -5.27 23.21
N SER A 111 2.85 -6.40 23.70
CA SER A 111 3.55 -7.42 22.91
C SER A 111 2.57 -8.38 22.23
N GLY A 112 3.04 -9.08 21.18
CA GLY A 112 2.28 -10.13 20.49
C GLY A 112 1.28 -9.65 19.44
N THR A 113 1.18 -8.34 19.19
CA THR A 113 0.34 -7.77 18.13
C THR A 113 0.89 -8.06 16.73
N LYS A 114 0.01 -8.18 15.75
CA LYS A 114 0.33 -8.47 14.34
C LYS A 114 -0.09 -7.30 13.44
N PRO A 115 0.51 -7.15 12.23
CA PRO A 115 0.20 -6.04 11.33
C PRO A 115 -1.28 -5.90 10.95
N GLU A 116 -2.02 -7.01 10.92
CA GLU A 116 -3.45 -7.02 10.55
C GLU A 116 -4.39 -7.06 11.76
N ASP A 117 -3.89 -6.90 12.98
CA ASP A 117 -4.74 -6.77 14.17
C ASP A 117 -5.52 -5.46 14.10
N ASP A 118 -6.78 -5.49 14.55
CA ASP A 118 -7.69 -4.35 14.47
C ASP A 118 -7.15 -3.11 15.19
N ASP A 119 -6.43 -3.28 16.28
CA ASP A 119 -5.84 -2.17 17.04
C ASP A 119 -4.70 -1.49 16.26
N VAL A 120 -3.86 -2.30 15.59
CA VAL A 120 -2.78 -1.77 14.73
C VAL A 120 -3.36 -1.03 13.54
N LEU A 121 -4.37 -1.61 12.87
CA LEU A 121 -5.04 -0.98 11.73
C LEU A 121 -5.80 0.29 12.13
N ALA A 122 -6.42 0.32 13.31
CA ALA A 122 -7.11 1.51 13.82
C ALA A 122 -6.12 2.65 14.12
N LEU A 123 -4.98 2.35 14.76
CA LEU A 123 -3.91 3.32 14.99
C LEU A 123 -3.30 3.81 13.66
N SER A 124 -3.04 2.89 12.71
CA SER A 124 -2.57 3.25 11.37
C SER A 124 -3.55 4.16 10.65
N ALA A 125 -4.86 3.86 10.73
CA ALA A 125 -5.91 4.70 10.15
C ALA A 125 -5.92 6.11 10.75
N ALA A 126 -5.86 6.23 12.08
CA ALA A 126 -5.84 7.53 12.74
C ALA A 126 -4.59 8.35 12.39
N LEU A 127 -3.42 7.71 12.25
CA LEU A 127 -2.18 8.36 11.82
C LEU A 127 -2.22 8.80 10.34
N HIS A 128 -2.87 8.04 9.48
CA HIS A 128 -3.08 8.43 8.09
C HIS A 128 -4.12 9.56 7.97
N ASP A 129 -5.16 9.55 8.81
CA ASP A 129 -6.18 10.59 8.85
C ASP A 129 -5.58 11.96 9.18
N VAL A 130 -4.74 12.05 10.23
CA VAL A 130 -4.06 13.32 10.57
C VAL A 130 -3.01 13.73 9.54
N ALA A 131 -2.55 12.81 8.70
CA ALA A 131 -1.61 13.05 7.60
C ALA A 131 -2.32 13.29 6.26
N LYS A 132 -3.66 13.26 6.20
CA LYS A 132 -4.42 13.40 4.95
C LYS A 132 -4.04 14.69 4.22
N GLY A 133 -3.85 14.59 2.91
CA GLY A 133 -3.40 15.69 2.06
C GLY A 133 -1.89 15.94 2.05
N ARG A 134 -1.10 15.33 2.95
CA ARG A 134 0.37 15.44 2.92
C ARG A 134 0.94 14.68 1.74
N PRO A 135 1.95 15.21 1.06
CA PRO A 135 2.59 14.51 -0.04
C PRO A 135 3.33 13.27 0.47
N ILE A 136 3.21 12.17 -0.26
CA ILE A 136 4.04 10.99 -0.04
C ILE A 136 5.49 11.36 -0.34
N ASP A 137 6.37 11.15 0.63
CA ASP A 137 7.78 11.53 0.57
C ASP A 137 8.64 10.45 1.24
N VAL A 138 8.88 9.37 0.51
CA VAL A 138 9.67 8.23 0.97
C VAL A 138 11.11 8.41 0.49
N GLN A 139 11.99 8.79 1.42
CA GLN A 139 13.40 9.07 1.14
C GLN A 139 14.32 8.22 2.03
N PRO A 140 15.54 7.90 1.57
CA PRO A 140 16.54 7.27 2.41
C PRO A 140 17.01 8.25 3.51
N ALA A 141 17.26 7.73 4.70
CA ALA A 141 17.96 8.49 5.72
C ALA A 141 19.43 8.68 5.32
N PHE A 142 20.09 9.63 5.99
CA PHE A 142 21.51 9.90 5.76
C PHE A 142 22.35 8.63 5.90
N GLY A 143 23.22 8.37 4.94
CA GLY A 143 24.08 7.17 4.89
C GLY A 143 23.40 5.88 4.41
N GLN A 144 22.08 5.88 4.15
CA GLN A 144 21.34 4.68 3.76
C GLN A 144 21.03 4.59 2.24
N ALA A 145 21.47 5.56 1.46
CA ALA A 145 21.08 5.70 0.06
C ALA A 145 21.36 4.46 -0.81
N THR A 146 22.53 3.85 -0.66
CA THR A 146 22.93 2.68 -1.47
C THR A 146 22.02 1.48 -1.23
N GLN A 147 21.76 1.14 0.05
CA GLN A 147 20.88 0.03 0.40
C GLN A 147 19.44 0.31 0.01
N TRP A 148 18.98 1.53 0.23
CA TRP A 148 17.63 1.95 -0.16
C TRP A 148 17.42 1.82 -1.67
N GLN A 149 18.38 2.23 -2.50
CA GLN A 149 18.33 2.06 -3.96
C GLN A 149 18.31 0.58 -4.37
N ALA A 150 19.07 -0.28 -3.70
CA ALA A 150 19.06 -1.72 -3.97
C ALA A 150 17.67 -2.32 -3.69
N LEU A 151 17.05 -2.00 -2.54
CA LEU A 151 15.71 -2.47 -2.18
C LEU A 151 14.63 -1.90 -3.10
N LEU A 152 14.75 -0.65 -3.52
CA LEU A 152 13.86 -0.04 -4.51
C LEU A 152 13.94 -0.79 -5.85
N GLY A 153 15.16 -1.14 -6.30
CA GLY A 153 15.38 -1.93 -7.50
C GLY A 153 14.76 -3.33 -7.41
N GLN A 154 14.86 -3.98 -6.25
CA GLN A 154 14.20 -5.27 -6.00
C GLN A 154 12.67 -5.14 -6.07
N GLY A 155 12.09 -4.09 -5.48
CA GLY A 155 10.65 -3.80 -5.58
C GLY A 155 10.19 -3.57 -7.02
N ALA A 156 10.97 -2.84 -7.82
CA ALA A 156 10.70 -2.63 -9.24
C ALA A 156 10.73 -3.94 -10.03
N GLN A 157 11.72 -4.79 -9.77
CA GLN A 157 11.84 -6.10 -10.38
C GLN A 157 10.64 -7.00 -10.04
N ARG A 158 10.22 -7.03 -8.76
CA ARG A 158 9.04 -7.80 -8.33
C ARG A 158 7.77 -7.32 -9.00
N PHE A 159 7.60 -6.01 -9.14
CA PHE A 159 6.44 -5.43 -9.84
C PHE A 159 6.34 -5.87 -11.30
N ALA A 160 7.47 -6.09 -11.96
CA ALA A 160 7.57 -6.53 -13.35
C ALA A 160 7.63 -8.06 -13.53
N THR A 161 7.89 -8.82 -12.45
CA THR A 161 8.05 -10.28 -12.52
C THR A 161 6.69 -10.99 -12.59
N ARG A 162 6.57 -11.92 -13.55
CA ARG A 162 5.38 -12.76 -13.70
C ARG A 162 5.30 -13.80 -12.59
N LEU A 163 4.11 -13.96 -12.03
CA LEU A 163 3.84 -14.80 -10.87
C LEU A 163 2.65 -15.72 -11.11
N GLY A 164 2.62 -16.80 -10.35
CA GLY A 164 1.49 -17.70 -10.23
C GLY A 164 1.11 -18.45 -11.51
N ARG A 165 0.06 -19.25 -11.41
CA ARG A 165 -0.44 -20.05 -12.52
C ARG A 165 -1.03 -19.23 -13.65
N MET A 166 -1.47 -18.00 -13.36
CA MET A 166 -1.95 -17.05 -14.37
C MET A 166 -0.82 -16.36 -15.13
N ASN A 167 0.44 -16.53 -14.71
CA ASN A 167 1.62 -15.94 -15.33
C ASN A 167 1.48 -14.43 -15.57
N LEU A 168 1.02 -13.70 -14.55
CA LEU A 168 0.79 -12.25 -14.58
C LEU A 168 1.74 -11.52 -13.62
N ALA A 169 2.18 -10.34 -14.02
CA ALA A 169 2.89 -9.38 -13.17
C ALA A 169 2.00 -8.19 -12.81
N CYS A 170 2.36 -7.42 -11.80
CA CYS A 170 1.62 -6.22 -11.39
C CYS A 170 1.51 -5.20 -12.54
N VAL A 171 2.57 -5.06 -13.34
CA VAL A 171 2.65 -4.18 -14.52
C VAL A 171 1.53 -4.45 -15.53
N HIS A 172 1.13 -5.71 -15.72
CA HIS A 172 0.07 -6.05 -16.69
C HIS A 172 -1.27 -5.40 -16.34
N CYS A 173 -1.60 -5.31 -15.06
CA CYS A 173 -2.80 -4.61 -14.61
C CYS A 173 -2.54 -3.11 -14.44
N HIS A 174 -1.55 -2.74 -13.63
CA HIS A 174 -1.38 -1.38 -13.11
C HIS A 174 -0.64 -0.40 -14.04
N GLU A 175 -0.18 -0.87 -15.21
CA GLU A 175 0.36 -0.02 -16.29
C GLU A 175 -0.34 -0.28 -17.61
N GLN A 176 -0.44 -1.55 -18.04
CA GLN A 176 -0.94 -1.90 -19.36
C GLN A 176 -2.47 -1.93 -19.48
N ASN A 177 -3.19 -2.09 -18.37
CA ASN A 177 -4.64 -2.22 -18.34
C ASN A 177 -5.32 -1.22 -17.39
N VAL A 178 -4.67 -0.09 -17.11
CA VAL A 178 -5.28 1.00 -16.33
C VAL A 178 -6.54 1.50 -17.04
N GLY A 179 -7.60 1.77 -16.25
CA GLY A 179 -8.90 2.22 -16.76
C GLY A 179 -9.80 1.09 -17.28
N ARG A 180 -9.26 -0.13 -17.46
CA ARG A 180 -10.08 -1.28 -17.86
C ARG A 180 -10.84 -1.85 -16.68
N GLN A 181 -12.04 -2.34 -16.96
CA GLN A 181 -12.85 -3.01 -15.96
C GLN A 181 -12.34 -4.42 -15.70
N MET A 182 -12.18 -4.77 -14.42
CA MET A 182 -11.88 -6.12 -13.96
C MET A 182 -12.90 -6.52 -12.90
N ARG A 183 -13.85 -7.38 -13.27
CA ARG A 183 -15.03 -7.72 -12.46
C ARG A 183 -15.84 -6.45 -12.17
N THR A 184 -16.00 -6.08 -10.89
CA THR A 184 -16.74 -4.91 -10.45
C THR A 184 -15.88 -3.65 -10.28
N ASP A 185 -14.58 -3.77 -10.39
CA ASP A 185 -13.62 -2.69 -10.15
C ASP A 185 -12.97 -2.24 -11.45
N VAL A 186 -12.58 -0.96 -11.50
CA VAL A 186 -11.74 -0.42 -12.56
C VAL A 186 -10.28 -0.48 -12.09
N VAL A 187 -9.40 -0.96 -12.96
CA VAL A 187 -7.98 -1.06 -12.66
C VAL A 187 -7.36 0.33 -12.57
N SER A 188 -6.78 0.65 -11.42
CA SER A 188 -6.05 1.89 -11.17
C SER A 188 -4.55 1.73 -11.45
N PRO A 189 -3.76 2.81 -11.52
CA PRO A 189 -2.30 2.73 -11.63
C PRO A 189 -1.59 2.08 -10.42
N GLY A 190 -2.31 1.75 -9.37
CA GLY A 190 -1.76 1.09 -8.19
C GLY A 190 -0.98 2.01 -7.25
N HIS A 191 -1.21 3.32 -7.29
CA HIS A 191 -0.63 4.27 -6.33
C HIS A 191 -1.29 4.08 -4.96
N PRO A 192 -0.53 3.79 -3.89
CA PRO A 192 -1.08 3.44 -2.58
C PRO A 192 -1.40 4.66 -1.72
N THR A 193 -2.11 5.64 -2.27
CA THR A 193 -2.46 6.89 -1.59
C THR A 193 -3.54 6.71 -0.53
N GLY A 194 -4.44 5.70 -0.70
CA GLY A 194 -5.64 5.54 0.10
C GLY A 194 -5.57 4.51 1.23
N PHE A 195 -4.38 3.96 1.54
CA PHE A 195 -4.23 2.97 2.61
C PHE A 195 -4.09 3.60 3.99
N PRO A 196 -4.52 2.84 5.06
CA PRO A 196 -5.26 1.59 5.03
C PRO A 196 -6.61 1.73 4.36
N VAL A 197 -7.15 0.63 3.78
CA VAL A 197 -8.43 0.67 3.06
C VAL A 197 -9.50 -0.14 3.78
N TYR A 198 -10.70 0.42 3.93
CA TYR A 198 -11.88 -0.37 4.26
C TYR A 198 -12.42 -1.01 2.97
N ARG A 199 -12.36 -2.33 2.91
CA ARG A 199 -12.94 -3.04 1.77
C ARG A 199 -14.31 -3.61 2.11
N MET A 200 -15.32 -3.27 1.29
CA MET A 200 -16.69 -3.76 1.48
C MET A 200 -16.73 -5.29 1.49
N GLY A 201 -15.95 -5.95 0.63
CA GLY A 201 -15.86 -7.42 0.60
C GLY A 201 -15.14 -8.03 1.81
N TRP A 202 -14.37 -7.26 2.57
CA TRP A 202 -13.72 -7.71 3.81
C TRP A 202 -14.49 -7.33 5.06
N GLN A 203 -15.39 -6.35 4.95
CA GLN A 203 -16.11 -5.74 6.07
C GLN A 203 -15.18 -5.24 7.18
N ARG A 204 -13.95 -4.82 6.80
CA ARG A 204 -12.94 -4.30 7.74
C ARG A 204 -11.85 -3.51 7.01
N LEU A 205 -11.01 -2.81 7.77
CA LEU A 205 -9.76 -2.24 7.28
C LEU A 205 -8.76 -3.36 6.91
N GLY A 206 -7.87 -3.01 5.99
CA GLY A 206 -6.70 -3.81 5.67
C GLY A 206 -5.55 -2.93 5.23
N SER A 207 -4.32 -3.38 5.53
CA SER A 207 -3.09 -2.72 5.13
C SER A 207 -2.83 -2.84 3.63
N LEU A 208 -1.83 -2.11 3.12
CA LEU A 208 -1.30 -2.31 1.78
C LEU A 208 -0.74 -3.73 1.60
N GLU A 209 -0.05 -4.26 2.61
CA GLU A 209 0.44 -5.63 2.60
C GLU A 209 -0.67 -6.65 2.35
N ARG A 210 -1.79 -6.55 3.09
CA ARG A 210 -2.95 -7.43 2.87
C ARG A 210 -3.46 -7.33 1.43
N ARG A 211 -3.47 -6.13 0.85
CA ARG A 211 -3.88 -5.94 -0.54
C ARG A 211 -2.91 -6.59 -1.52
N LEU A 212 -1.60 -6.46 -1.31
CA LEU A 212 -0.57 -7.11 -2.12
C LEU A 212 -0.76 -8.65 -2.08
N ARG A 213 -0.88 -9.23 -0.89
CA ARG A 213 -1.14 -10.67 -0.73
C ARG A 213 -2.43 -11.11 -1.42
N ALA A 214 -3.48 -10.29 -1.40
CA ALA A 214 -4.71 -10.58 -2.15
C ALA A 214 -4.48 -10.59 -3.68
N CYS A 215 -3.56 -9.76 -4.20
CA CYS A 215 -3.18 -9.81 -5.61
C CYS A 215 -2.40 -11.10 -5.93
N TYR A 216 -1.45 -11.53 -5.08
CA TYR A 216 -0.77 -12.83 -5.23
C TYR A 216 -1.78 -13.98 -5.30
N SER A 217 -2.74 -14.03 -4.37
CA SER A 217 -3.83 -15.01 -4.40
C SER A 217 -4.63 -14.93 -5.70
N GLY A 218 -4.94 -13.72 -6.15
CA GLY A 218 -5.72 -13.48 -7.38
C GLY A 218 -5.07 -14.02 -8.64
N VAL A 219 -3.73 -14.04 -8.70
CA VAL A 219 -2.97 -14.62 -9.82
C VAL A 219 -2.53 -16.05 -9.57
N GLN A 220 -3.04 -16.68 -8.50
CA GLN A 220 -2.73 -18.04 -8.09
C GLN A 220 -1.22 -18.29 -7.85
N ALA A 221 -0.56 -17.31 -7.24
CA ALA A 221 0.83 -17.40 -6.80
C ALA A 221 0.93 -17.92 -5.36
N VAL A 222 2.11 -18.38 -4.98
CA VAL A 222 2.44 -18.68 -3.58
C VAL A 222 2.34 -17.37 -2.79
N LEU A 223 1.64 -17.42 -1.65
CA LEU A 223 1.46 -16.26 -0.81
C LEU A 223 2.71 -16.01 0.02
N PRO A 224 3.32 -14.82 -0.07
CA PRO A 224 4.35 -14.42 0.89
C PRO A 224 3.80 -14.42 2.31
N SER A 225 4.64 -14.73 3.29
CA SER A 225 4.26 -14.61 4.70
C SER A 225 4.02 -13.15 5.08
N PRO A 226 3.14 -12.86 6.07
CA PRO A 226 3.03 -11.51 6.58
C PRO A 226 4.38 -10.99 7.08
N GLY A 227 4.74 -9.78 6.66
CA GLY A 227 6.00 -9.14 7.01
C GLY A 227 7.21 -9.54 6.15
N ASP A 228 7.03 -10.39 5.13
CA ASP A 228 8.12 -10.77 4.23
C ASP A 228 8.77 -9.54 3.57
N ALA A 229 10.10 -9.61 3.42
CA ALA A 229 10.89 -8.54 2.83
C ALA A 229 10.39 -8.15 1.44
N GLU A 230 9.96 -9.14 0.64
CA GLU A 230 9.45 -8.88 -0.71
C GLU A 230 8.20 -7.99 -0.73
N LEU A 231 7.33 -8.08 0.28
CA LEU A 231 6.16 -7.22 0.39
C LEU A 231 6.57 -5.79 0.76
N ARG A 232 7.59 -5.62 1.61
CA ARG A 232 8.15 -4.31 1.97
C ARG A 232 8.86 -3.64 0.80
N GLU A 233 9.57 -4.42 -0.03
CA GLU A 233 10.22 -3.94 -1.25
C GLU A 233 9.19 -3.46 -2.29
N LEU A 234 8.10 -4.22 -2.48
CA LEU A 234 6.97 -3.80 -3.33
C LEU A 234 6.31 -2.53 -2.77
N GLU A 235 6.08 -2.46 -1.46
CA GLU A 235 5.50 -1.29 -0.81
C GLU A 235 6.38 -0.05 -1.02
N LEU A 236 7.71 -0.18 -0.85
CA LEU A 236 8.67 0.89 -1.14
C LEU A 236 8.55 1.37 -2.57
N TYR A 237 8.60 0.45 -3.54
CA TYR A 237 8.52 0.79 -4.95
C TYR A 237 7.20 1.52 -5.29
N LEU A 238 6.07 1.01 -4.80
CA LEU A 238 4.75 1.62 -5.04
C LEU A 238 4.62 3.01 -4.41
N LYS A 239 5.18 3.23 -3.21
CA LYS A 239 5.19 4.53 -2.55
C LYS A 239 6.10 5.52 -3.28
N VAL A 240 7.26 5.08 -3.79
CA VAL A 240 8.13 5.92 -4.60
C VAL A 240 7.47 6.30 -5.92
N ARG A 241 6.76 5.39 -6.59
CA ARG A 241 5.93 5.72 -7.78
C ARG A 241 4.89 6.80 -7.46
N ALA A 242 4.37 6.82 -6.25
CA ALA A 242 3.39 7.79 -5.78
C ALA A 242 4.00 9.05 -5.14
N SER A 243 5.32 9.25 -5.20
CA SER A 243 5.98 10.43 -4.61
C SER A 243 5.35 11.74 -5.05
N GLY A 244 5.09 12.62 -4.10
CA GLY A 244 4.44 13.91 -4.29
C GLY A 244 2.92 13.86 -4.40
N MET A 245 2.30 12.68 -4.52
CA MET A 245 0.84 12.54 -4.45
C MET A 245 0.35 12.73 -3.01
N PRO A 246 -0.83 13.34 -2.81
CA PRO A 246 -1.37 13.49 -1.46
C PRO A 246 -1.77 12.13 -0.88
N LEU A 247 -1.55 11.92 0.43
CA LEU A 247 -2.19 10.85 1.17
C LEU A 247 -3.71 11.09 1.21
N GLU A 248 -4.47 10.05 0.90
CA GLU A 248 -5.93 10.07 0.86
C GLU A 248 -6.55 9.09 1.86
N GLY A 249 -5.71 8.24 2.46
CA GLY A 249 -6.15 7.25 3.44
C GLY A 249 -6.52 7.83 4.81
N PRO A 250 -7.34 7.09 5.56
CA PRO A 250 -7.98 5.83 5.17
C PRO A 250 -9.08 6.02 4.12
N SER A 251 -9.30 5.01 3.27
CA SER A 251 -10.25 5.10 2.17
C SER A 251 -11.17 3.88 2.07
N ILE A 252 -12.24 3.96 1.24
CA ILE A 252 -13.17 2.87 1.01
C ILE A 252 -12.96 2.28 -0.38
N ARG A 253 -13.04 0.95 -0.47
CA ARG A 253 -12.99 0.19 -1.74
C ARG A 253 -14.03 -0.95 -1.70
N ARG A 254 -14.45 -1.42 -2.87
CA ARG A 254 -15.33 -2.60 -2.99
C ARG A 254 -14.70 -3.88 -2.45
#